data_abf8d635bc6bb3c6f3ac3e5da37de06b
#
_entry.id   abf8d635bc6bb3c6f3ac3e5da37de06b
#
_cell.length_a   1.000
_cell.length_b   1.000
_cell.length_c   1.000
_cell.angle_alpha   90.00
_cell.angle_beta   90.00
_cell.angle_gamma   90.00
#
_symmetry.space_group_name_H-M   'P 1'
#
loop_
_entity.id
_entity.type
_entity.pdbx_description
1 polymer ?
#
loop_
_entity_poly.entity_id
_entity_poly.type
_entity_poly.pdbx_seq_one_letter_code
_entity_poly.pdbx_strand_id
1 'polypeptide(L)'
;MANHDLPRVASRFNTDGQGATRARAVGVMLYALRGTPFIYQGEELGLPDAKIPPEQAVDVDGRDPQRAPIPWQPPSVAGPGAGFTTGTPWLPLDE
;
A
#
# COMPACT_ATOMS: atom_id res chain seq x y z
N MET A 1 8.54 -1.97 -8.77
CA MET A 1 9.51 -1.14 -8.02
C MET A 1 9.19 -1.06 -6.53
N ALA A 2 8.05 -1.54 -6.10
CA ALA A 2 7.73 -1.86 -4.73
C ALA A 2 7.71 -3.37 -4.52
N ASN A 3 7.88 -3.81 -3.30
CA ASN A 3 7.73 -5.20 -2.87
C ASN A 3 7.43 -5.23 -1.36
N HIS A 4 7.30 -6.41 -0.80
CA HIS A 4 6.98 -6.60 0.61
C HIS A 4 8.11 -6.22 1.59
N ASP A 5 9.31 -5.90 1.11
CA ASP A 5 10.47 -5.52 1.94
C ASP A 5 10.79 -4.02 1.85
N LEU A 6 10.22 -3.30 0.89
CA LEU A 6 10.50 -1.90 0.66
C LEU A 6 9.23 -1.04 0.81
N PRO A 7 9.36 0.18 1.34
CA PRO A 7 8.24 1.11 1.39
C PRO A 7 7.59 1.30 0.03
N ARG A 8 6.28 1.44 0.03
CA ARG A 8 5.49 1.66 -1.19
C ARG A 8 5.96 2.93 -1.91
N VAL A 9 5.89 2.91 -3.23
CA VAL A 9 6.34 4.03 -4.08
C VAL A 9 5.69 5.34 -3.66
N ALA A 10 4.38 5.32 -3.38
CA ALA A 10 3.64 6.50 -2.96
C ALA A 10 4.18 7.11 -1.66
N SER A 11 4.61 6.29 -0.68
CA SER A 11 5.23 6.78 0.56
C SER A 11 6.66 7.24 0.33
N ARG A 12 7.46 6.43 -0.36
CA ARG A 12 8.89 6.69 -0.58
C ARG A 12 9.16 8.00 -1.32
N PHE A 13 8.28 8.40 -2.21
CA PHE A 13 8.41 9.62 -3.01
C PHE A 13 7.42 10.73 -2.60
N ASN A 14 6.94 10.69 -1.36
CA ASN A 14 5.98 11.68 -0.85
C ASN A 14 6.68 12.83 -0.11
N THR A 15 7.47 13.64 -0.80
CA THR A 15 8.19 14.76 -0.21
C THR A 15 7.33 16.04 -0.04
N ASP A 16 6.20 16.13 -0.74
CA ASP A 16 5.38 17.33 -0.87
C ASP A 16 3.88 17.02 -1.01
N GLY A 17 3.44 15.85 -0.56
CA GLY A 17 2.05 15.41 -0.70
C GLY A 17 1.68 14.84 -2.07
N GLN A 18 2.63 14.74 -3.02
CA GLN A 18 2.40 14.24 -4.38
C GLN A 18 2.78 12.76 -4.57
N GLY A 19 2.94 12.01 -3.49
CA GLY A 19 3.37 10.62 -3.53
C GLY A 19 2.51 9.72 -4.41
N ALA A 20 1.19 9.80 -4.32
CA ALA A 20 0.26 9.02 -5.14
C ALA A 20 0.37 9.37 -6.64
N THR A 21 0.53 10.66 -6.97
CA THR A 21 0.72 11.11 -8.36
C THR A 21 2.02 10.54 -8.93
N ARG A 22 3.10 10.60 -8.16
CA ARG A 22 4.40 10.02 -8.56
C ARG A 22 4.34 8.51 -8.70
N ALA A 23 3.64 7.82 -7.81
CA ALA A 23 3.45 6.38 -7.90
C ALA A 23 2.75 5.96 -9.20
N ARG A 24 1.72 6.70 -9.61
CA ARG A 24 1.05 6.46 -10.89
C ARG A 24 1.97 6.70 -12.09
N ALA A 25 2.76 7.78 -12.06
CA ALA A 25 3.74 8.06 -13.11
C ALA A 25 4.80 6.97 -13.22
N VAL A 26 5.32 6.48 -12.09
CA VAL A 26 6.25 5.35 -12.03
C VAL A 26 5.59 4.07 -12.55
N GLY A 27 4.32 3.83 -12.23
CA GLY A 27 3.55 2.71 -12.77
C GLY A 27 3.46 2.74 -14.29
N VAL A 28 3.09 3.88 -14.87
CA VAL A 28 3.04 4.06 -16.34
C VAL A 28 4.41 3.78 -16.96
N MET A 29 5.48 4.30 -16.37
CA MET A 29 6.84 4.05 -16.83
C MET A 29 7.17 2.55 -16.79
N LEU A 30 6.86 1.87 -15.68
CA LEU A 30 7.13 0.44 -15.50
C LEU A 30 6.43 -0.41 -16.56
N TYR A 31 5.16 -0.10 -16.86
CA TYR A 31 4.40 -0.82 -17.89
C TYR A 31 4.88 -0.56 -19.31
N ALA A 32 5.49 0.60 -19.56
CA ALA A 32 6.00 0.96 -20.88
C ALA A 32 7.39 0.37 -21.18
N LEU A 33 8.13 -0.11 -20.19
CA LEU A 33 9.44 -0.71 -20.37
C LEU A 33 9.34 -2.13 -20.97
N ARG A 34 10.36 -2.50 -21.73
CA ARG A 34 10.48 -3.89 -22.22
C ARG A 34 10.77 -4.83 -21.06
N GLY A 35 10.10 -5.97 -21.06
CA GLY A 35 10.27 -7.00 -20.05
C GLY A 35 8.93 -7.35 -19.37
N THR A 36 8.98 -8.25 -18.42
CA THR A 36 7.81 -8.63 -17.62
C THR A 36 7.68 -7.68 -16.43
N PRO A 37 6.61 -6.87 -16.34
CA PRO A 37 6.42 -6.00 -15.18
C PRO A 37 5.97 -6.84 -13.97
N PHE A 38 6.61 -6.61 -12.83
CA PHE A 38 6.17 -7.11 -11.54
C PHE A 38 5.51 -5.96 -10.77
N ILE A 39 4.26 -6.14 -10.43
CA ILE A 39 3.44 -5.15 -9.74
C ILE A 39 3.20 -5.64 -8.33
N TYR A 40 3.58 -4.82 -7.36
CA TYR A 40 3.24 -5.10 -5.98
C TYR A 40 1.79 -4.67 -5.73
N GLN A 41 1.02 -5.56 -5.14
CA GLN A 41 -0.41 -5.38 -4.88
C GLN A 41 -0.71 -4.03 -4.20
N GLY A 42 -1.61 -3.23 -4.79
CA GLY A 42 -1.93 -1.86 -4.36
C GLY A 42 -1.06 -0.77 -5.03
N GLU A 43 0.01 -1.15 -5.75
CA GLU A 43 0.83 -0.20 -6.50
C GLU A 43 0.04 0.44 -7.64
N GLU A 44 -0.87 -0.32 -8.27
CA GLU A 44 -1.79 0.14 -9.31
C GLU A 44 -2.76 1.22 -8.83
N LEU A 45 -3.05 1.26 -7.52
CA LEU A 45 -3.89 2.27 -6.90
C LEU A 45 -3.10 3.52 -6.49
N GLY A 46 -1.77 3.43 -6.47
CA GLY A 46 -0.91 4.45 -5.87
C GLY A 46 -1.02 4.47 -4.35
N LEU A 47 -1.27 3.29 -3.75
CA LEU A 47 -1.48 3.15 -2.31
C LEU A 47 -0.20 3.50 -1.54
N PRO A 48 -0.26 4.33 -0.47
CA PRO A 48 0.86 4.56 0.44
C PRO A 48 1.04 3.38 1.42
N ASP A 49 2.09 3.44 2.21
CA ASP A 49 2.26 2.58 3.37
C ASP A 49 1.19 2.88 4.41
N ALA A 50 0.66 1.85 5.05
CA ALA A 50 -0.29 2.01 6.15
C ALA A 50 0.40 2.57 7.42
N LYS A 51 -0.37 3.23 8.26
CA LYS A 51 0.09 3.69 9.56
C LYS A 51 -0.18 2.61 10.60
N ILE A 52 0.85 1.91 11.01
CA ILE A 52 0.76 0.84 11.99
C ILE A 52 1.20 1.37 13.36
N PRO A 53 0.31 1.42 14.36
CA PRO A 53 0.69 1.75 15.72
C PRO A 53 1.71 0.75 16.27
N PRO A 54 2.73 1.18 17.01
CA PRO A 54 3.79 0.30 17.51
C PRO A 54 3.27 -0.92 18.30
N GLU A 55 2.17 -0.75 19.03
CA GLU A 55 1.53 -1.81 19.81
C GLU A 55 0.81 -2.87 18.96
N GLN A 56 0.58 -2.59 17.70
CA GLN A 56 -0.04 -3.50 16.73
C GLN A 56 0.96 -4.05 15.71
N ALA A 57 2.21 -3.64 15.80
CA ALA A 57 3.25 -4.13 14.93
C ALA A 57 3.52 -5.62 15.20
N VAL A 58 3.64 -6.39 14.13
CA VAL A 58 3.86 -7.84 14.16
C VAL A 58 5.25 -8.20 13.64
N ASP A 59 5.69 -7.51 12.58
CA ASP A 59 6.97 -7.79 11.95
C ASP A 59 8.12 -7.12 12.70
N VAL A 60 9.11 -7.91 13.12
CA VAL A 60 10.28 -7.42 13.87
C VAL A 60 11.19 -6.51 13.05
N ASP A 61 11.14 -6.61 11.73
CA ASP A 61 11.92 -5.78 10.80
C ASP A 61 11.17 -4.52 10.35
N GLY A 62 9.97 -4.27 10.91
CA GLY A 62 9.20 -3.06 10.66
C GLY A 62 8.59 -2.96 9.25
N ARG A 63 8.29 -4.08 8.61
CA ARG A 63 7.74 -4.14 7.24
C ARG A 63 6.22 -4.18 7.20
N ASP A 64 5.55 -4.09 8.33
CA ASP A 64 4.08 -4.12 8.41
C ASP A 64 3.41 -3.02 7.57
N PRO A 65 3.92 -1.77 7.51
CA PRO A 65 3.28 -0.71 6.74
C PRO A 65 3.02 -1.05 5.28
N GLN A 66 3.98 -1.68 4.61
CA GLN A 66 3.82 -2.07 3.21
C GLN A 66 3.09 -3.42 3.03
N ARG A 67 2.89 -4.18 4.11
CA ARG A 67 2.22 -5.50 4.13
C ARG A 67 0.80 -5.46 4.67
N ALA A 68 0.33 -4.30 5.10
CA ALA A 68 -1.02 -4.12 5.62
C ALA A 68 -2.07 -4.51 4.58
N PRO A 69 -3.27 -4.93 5.02
CA PRO A 69 -4.40 -5.22 4.15
C PRO A 69 -4.73 -4.03 3.25
N ILE A 70 -5.15 -4.32 2.02
CA ILE A 70 -5.47 -3.28 1.03
C ILE A 70 -6.92 -2.83 1.21
N PRO A 71 -7.17 -1.53 1.47
CA PRO A 71 -8.53 -1.00 1.51
C PRO A 71 -9.07 -0.87 0.08
N TRP A 72 -9.89 -1.81 -0.35
CA TRP A 72 -10.51 -1.79 -1.67
C TRP A 72 -11.69 -0.82 -1.77
N GLN A 73 -12.30 -0.50 -0.64
CA GLN A 73 -13.44 0.42 -0.54
C GLN A 73 -13.33 1.24 0.74
N PRO A 74 -13.88 2.46 0.75
CA PRO A 74 -13.96 3.23 1.98
C PRO A 74 -14.71 2.46 3.08
N PRO A 75 -14.27 2.52 4.36
CA PRO A 75 -14.96 1.89 5.48
C PRO A 75 -16.43 2.31 5.62
N SER A 76 -16.77 3.53 5.22
CA SER A 76 -18.15 4.04 5.17
C SER A 76 -19.06 3.26 4.22
N VAL A 77 -18.50 2.55 3.25
CA VAL A 77 -19.25 1.75 2.25
C VAL A 77 -19.18 0.27 2.59
N ALA A 78 -17.99 -0.23 2.89
CA ALA A 78 -17.73 -1.68 3.05
C ALA A 78 -17.56 -2.13 4.51
N GLY A 79 -17.76 -1.21 5.47
CA GLY A 79 -17.54 -1.50 6.88
C GLY A 79 -16.05 -1.58 7.26
N PRO A 80 -15.73 -2.00 8.49
CA PRO A 80 -14.39 -1.91 9.06
C PRO A 80 -13.33 -2.78 8.34
N GLY A 81 -13.75 -3.71 7.50
CA GLY A 81 -12.84 -4.51 6.67
C GLY A 81 -12.49 -3.87 5.33
N ALA A 82 -13.01 -2.67 5.01
CA ALA A 82 -12.74 -1.88 3.81
C ALA A 82 -12.77 -2.69 2.49
N GLY A 83 -13.66 -3.68 2.41
CA GLY A 83 -13.78 -4.57 1.25
C GLY A 83 -12.68 -5.62 1.14
N PHE A 84 -11.70 -5.62 2.04
CA PHE A 84 -10.65 -6.64 2.09
C PHE A 84 -11.12 -7.92 2.78
N THR A 85 -11.81 -7.77 3.90
CA THR A 85 -12.30 -8.91 4.71
C THR A 85 -13.61 -8.59 5.41
N THR A 86 -14.37 -9.62 5.72
CA THR A 86 -15.51 -9.54 6.63
C THR A 86 -15.14 -9.90 8.08
N GLY A 87 -13.93 -10.41 8.31
CA GLY A 87 -13.37 -10.71 9.62
C GLY A 87 -12.48 -9.58 10.15
N THR A 88 -11.75 -9.88 11.22
CA THR A 88 -10.74 -8.96 11.76
C THR A 88 -9.43 -9.13 10.98
N PRO A 89 -8.90 -8.07 10.35
CA PRO A 89 -7.62 -8.15 9.66
C PRO A 89 -6.47 -8.31 10.68
N TRP A 90 -5.35 -8.90 10.24
CA TRP A 90 -4.17 -9.11 11.10
C TRP A 90 -3.39 -7.83 11.41
N LEU A 91 -3.55 -6.80 10.60
CA LEU A 91 -3.01 -5.46 10.80
C LEU A 91 -4.13 -4.45 10.57
N PRO A 92 -4.06 -3.26 11.17
CA PRO A 92 -5.05 -2.22 10.94
C PRO A 92 -5.05 -1.80 9.46
N LEU A 93 -6.24 -1.45 8.99
CA LEU A 93 -6.45 -0.80 7.70
C LEU A 93 -6.19 0.69 7.87
N ASP A 94 -5.45 1.30 6.93
CA ASP A 94 -5.33 2.75 6.87
C ASP A 94 -6.67 3.35 6.41
N GLU A 95 -7.16 4.38 7.11
CA GLU A 95 -8.42 5.06 6.82
C GLU A 95 -8.24 6.18 5.78
#